data_1156618f4f23cf75750e66e6337c5681
#
_entry.id   1156618f4f23cf75750e66e6337c5681
#
_cell.length_a   1.000
_cell.length_b   1.000
_cell.length_c   1.000
_cell.angle_alpha   90.00
_cell.angle_beta   90.00
_cell.angle_gamma   90.00
#
_symmetry.space_group_name_H-M   'P 1'
#
loop_
_entity.id
_entity.type
_entity.pdbx_description
1 polymer ?
#
loop_
_entity_poly.entity_id
_entity_poly.type
_entity_poly.pdbx_seq_one_letter_code
_entity_poly.pdbx_strand_id
1 'polypeptide(L)'
;RRVNALGVAEPVIAAQGSRGDQILVQLPGVTDVEQAKRVIKTTAQLSLRLVENSAATQETLLQGVGGKVPDNMELFSGPGDTAGEPVYYLLRREALITGRDLKSARVGVDENNQPQINFALNATATDKFARETGRNIGRQLAILLDGTVYSAPVIQSKLGSDNRITGRFTTAEADELSKILKAGALPATLR
;
A
#
# COMPACT_ATOMS: atom_id res chain seq x y z
N ARG A 1 -3.80 -9.72 14.67
CA ARG A 1 -4.64 -9.65 13.45
C ARG A 1 -4.00 -10.34 12.24
N ARG A 2 -2.70 -10.14 11.94
CA ARG A 2 -2.03 -10.76 10.78
C ARG A 2 -1.92 -12.28 10.88
N VAL A 3 -1.68 -12.78 12.07
CA VAL A 3 -1.58 -14.20 12.33
C VAL A 3 -2.92 -14.90 12.09
N ASN A 4 -4.03 -14.23 12.41
CA ASN A 4 -5.37 -14.75 12.12
C ASN A 4 -5.68 -14.78 10.60
N ALA A 5 -5.01 -13.96 9.80
CA ALA A 5 -5.16 -13.96 8.34
C ALA A 5 -4.52 -15.18 7.66
N LEU A 6 -3.64 -15.91 8.37
CA LEU A 6 -3.03 -17.16 7.91
C LEU A 6 -3.94 -18.38 8.08
N GLY A 7 -5.15 -18.21 8.67
CA GLY A 7 -6.11 -19.31 8.86
C GLY A 7 -5.65 -20.37 9.87
N VAL A 8 -4.69 -20.05 10.73
CA VAL A 8 -4.19 -20.98 11.77
C VAL A 8 -5.11 -20.96 12.97
N ALA A 9 -5.35 -22.15 13.53
CA ALA A 9 -6.10 -22.31 14.76
C ALA A 9 -5.25 -21.82 15.94
N GLU A 10 -5.79 -20.84 16.69
CA GLU A 10 -5.27 -20.38 17.96
C GLU A 10 -3.75 -20.07 18.01
N PRO A 11 -3.28 -19.00 17.32
CA PRO A 11 -1.90 -18.60 17.40
C PRO A 11 -1.54 -18.13 18.82
N VAL A 12 -0.43 -18.61 19.36
CA VAL A 12 0.09 -18.14 20.64
C VAL A 12 1.05 -16.99 20.40
N ILE A 13 0.76 -15.85 20.99
CA ILE A 13 1.61 -14.66 20.95
C ILE A 13 1.99 -14.28 22.37
N ALA A 14 3.27 -14.37 22.71
CA ALA A 14 3.79 -14.05 24.02
C ALA A 14 4.96 -13.08 23.91
N ALA A 15 5.04 -12.11 24.84
CA ALA A 15 6.22 -11.30 25.01
C ALA A 15 7.33 -12.15 25.62
N GLN A 16 8.55 -12.09 25.09
CA GLN A 16 9.71 -12.84 25.54
C GLN A 16 10.90 -11.89 25.70
N GLY A 17 11.86 -12.30 26.52
CA GLY A 17 13.05 -11.49 26.84
C GLY A 17 12.92 -10.72 28.15
N SER A 18 14.03 -10.51 28.83
CA SER A 18 14.10 -9.81 30.11
C SER A 18 13.68 -8.34 30.06
N ARG A 19 13.58 -7.76 28.87
CA ARG A 19 13.15 -6.39 28.61
C ARG A 19 11.80 -6.31 27.89
N GLY A 20 11.16 -7.45 27.59
CA GLY A 20 9.92 -7.48 26.80
C GLY A 20 10.08 -7.02 25.36
N ASP A 21 11.29 -7.05 24.82
CA ASP A 21 11.68 -6.57 23.49
C ASP A 21 11.56 -7.63 22.38
N GLN A 22 11.18 -8.84 22.75
CA GLN A 22 10.95 -9.95 21.83
C GLN A 22 9.50 -10.43 21.90
N ILE A 23 8.98 -10.84 20.75
CA ILE A 23 7.65 -11.44 20.64
C ILE A 23 7.81 -12.85 20.10
N LEU A 24 7.40 -13.85 20.88
CA LEU A 24 7.28 -15.22 20.44
C LEU A 24 5.94 -15.41 19.74
N VAL A 25 5.98 -15.87 18.48
CA VAL A 25 4.78 -16.20 17.72
C VAL A 25 4.82 -17.68 17.35
N GLN A 26 3.90 -18.44 17.87
CA GLN A 26 3.71 -19.85 17.52
C GLN A 26 2.50 -20.00 16.59
N LEU A 27 2.70 -20.64 15.45
CA LEU A 27 1.72 -20.82 14.39
C LEU A 27 1.46 -22.32 14.16
N PRO A 28 0.62 -22.96 14.98
CA PRO A 28 0.32 -24.38 14.79
C PRO A 28 -0.42 -24.59 13.46
N GLY A 29 -0.01 -25.62 12.70
CA GLY A 29 -0.64 -25.97 11.42
C GLY A 29 -0.13 -25.20 10.20
N VAL A 30 0.89 -24.34 10.34
CA VAL A 30 1.54 -23.70 9.18
C VAL A 30 2.44 -24.71 8.48
N THR A 31 2.11 -25.01 7.23
CA THR A 31 2.90 -25.91 6.37
C THR A 31 3.96 -25.14 5.57
N ASP A 32 3.72 -23.86 5.23
CA ASP A 32 4.68 -22.98 4.55
C ASP A 32 5.19 -21.91 5.50
N VAL A 33 6.33 -22.20 6.12
CA VAL A 33 7.01 -21.31 7.07
C VAL A 33 7.54 -20.04 6.39
N GLU A 34 7.96 -20.15 5.12
CA GLU A 34 8.49 -18.99 4.39
C GLU A 34 7.36 -18.04 3.97
N GLN A 35 6.20 -18.56 3.61
CA GLN A 35 5.01 -17.74 3.38
C GLN A 35 4.58 -17.03 4.67
N ALA A 36 4.56 -17.75 5.80
CA ALA A 36 4.23 -17.16 7.09
C ALA A 36 5.22 -16.05 7.48
N LYS A 37 6.53 -16.29 7.30
CA LYS A 37 7.56 -15.28 7.53
C LYS A 37 7.39 -14.06 6.63
N ARG A 38 7.08 -14.24 5.34
CA ARG A 38 6.79 -13.13 4.42
C ARG A 38 5.62 -12.30 4.95
N VAL A 39 4.48 -12.92 5.25
CA VAL A 39 3.29 -12.21 5.75
C VAL A 39 3.55 -11.50 7.08
N ILE A 40 4.32 -12.09 7.99
CA ILE A 40 4.65 -11.47 9.28
C ILE A 40 5.69 -10.36 9.12
N LYS A 41 6.72 -10.56 8.28
CA LYS A 41 7.79 -9.58 8.05
C LYS A 41 7.36 -8.41 7.16
N THR A 42 6.40 -8.62 6.26
CA THR A 42 5.89 -7.56 5.41
C THR A 42 5.31 -6.46 6.28
N THR A 43 5.92 -5.30 6.30
CA THR A 43 5.45 -4.15 7.08
C THR A 43 4.11 -3.67 6.58
N ALA A 44 3.77 -4.04 5.34
CA ALA A 44 2.54 -3.69 4.63
C ALA A 44 2.16 -2.23 4.84
N GLN A 45 3.16 -1.37 4.68
CA GLN A 45 2.94 0.07 4.76
C GLN A 45 2.28 0.54 3.48
N LEU A 46 0.95 0.43 3.47
CA LEU A 46 0.18 1.12 2.45
C LEU A 46 0.25 2.61 2.69
N SER A 47 0.54 3.36 1.65
CA SER A 47 0.28 4.79 1.61
C SER A 47 -0.21 5.22 0.23
N LEU A 48 -1.17 6.14 0.22
CA LEU A 48 -1.63 6.82 -0.97
C LEU A 48 -1.07 8.25 -0.95
N ARG A 49 -0.29 8.60 -1.99
CA ARG A 49 0.41 9.88 -2.06
C ARG A 49 0.18 10.55 -3.41
N LEU A 50 0.09 11.88 -3.41
CA LEU A 50 -0.01 12.64 -4.66
C LEU A 50 1.29 12.59 -5.44
N VAL A 51 1.17 12.34 -6.74
CA VAL A 51 2.27 12.44 -7.69
C VAL A 51 2.44 13.90 -8.08
N GLU A 52 3.65 14.42 -7.89
CA GLU A 52 4.01 15.75 -8.38
C GLU A 52 4.55 15.67 -9.81
N ASN A 53 5.39 14.68 -10.09
CA ASN A 53 5.94 14.45 -11.42
C ASN A 53 6.32 12.97 -11.60
N SER A 54 6.40 12.52 -12.86
CA SER A 54 6.87 11.20 -13.23
C SER A 54 7.69 11.25 -14.52
N ALA A 55 8.68 10.36 -14.65
CA ALA A 55 9.51 10.24 -15.83
C ALA A 55 10.04 8.81 -16.02
N ALA A 56 10.44 8.47 -17.24
CA ALA A 56 11.03 7.18 -17.56
C ALA A 56 12.41 6.99 -16.90
N THR A 57 13.13 8.07 -16.62
CA THR A 57 14.44 8.01 -15.94
C THR A 57 14.48 8.94 -14.74
N GLN A 58 15.31 8.57 -13.76
CA GLN A 58 15.53 9.39 -12.57
C GLN A 58 16.17 10.74 -12.93
N GLU A 59 17.11 10.73 -13.88
CA GLU A 59 17.80 11.94 -14.33
C GLU A 59 16.82 12.98 -14.90
N THR A 60 15.91 12.53 -15.79
CA THR A 60 14.89 13.40 -16.39
C THR A 60 13.99 13.99 -15.31
N LEU A 61 13.60 13.16 -14.33
CA LEU A 61 12.75 13.60 -13.23
C LEU A 61 13.44 14.65 -12.35
N LEU A 62 14.73 14.43 -12.03
CA LEU A 62 15.51 15.35 -11.21
C LEU A 62 15.83 16.68 -11.94
N GLN A 63 16.08 16.65 -13.25
CA GLN A 63 16.27 17.86 -14.05
C GLN A 63 15.07 18.81 -13.94
N GLY A 64 13.85 18.25 -13.91
CA GLY A 64 12.62 19.04 -13.76
C GLY A 64 12.46 19.75 -12.40
N VAL A 65 13.27 19.37 -11.40
CA VAL A 65 13.21 19.93 -10.04
C VAL A 65 14.54 20.53 -9.57
N GLY A 66 15.41 20.90 -10.49
CA GLY A 66 16.69 21.56 -10.17
C GLY A 66 17.80 20.59 -9.73
N GLY A 67 17.73 19.33 -10.10
CA GLY A 67 18.79 18.33 -9.89
C GLY A 67 18.78 17.67 -8.50
N LYS A 68 17.88 18.06 -7.59
CA LYS A 68 17.78 17.51 -6.24
C LYS A 68 16.31 17.31 -5.86
N VAL A 69 16.04 16.18 -5.18
CA VAL A 69 14.70 15.94 -4.62
C VAL A 69 14.38 17.00 -3.55
N PRO A 70 13.28 17.75 -3.68
CA PRO A 70 12.84 18.70 -2.66
C PRO A 70 12.55 18.02 -1.31
N ASP A 71 12.75 18.75 -0.20
CA ASP A 71 12.63 18.19 1.15
C ASP A 71 11.22 17.64 1.49
N ASN A 72 10.18 18.18 0.86
CA ASN A 72 8.79 17.76 1.01
C ASN A 72 8.38 16.64 0.06
N MET A 73 9.31 16.11 -0.72
CA MET A 73 9.09 15.04 -1.70
C MET A 73 10.00 13.84 -1.47
N GLU A 74 9.66 12.73 -2.08
CA GLU A 74 10.43 11.49 -2.10
C GLU A 74 10.36 10.86 -3.48
N LEU A 75 11.46 10.21 -3.87
CA LEU A 75 11.59 9.50 -5.14
C LEU A 75 11.26 8.02 -4.96
N PHE A 76 10.40 7.50 -5.82
CA PHE A 76 10.05 6.08 -5.87
C PHE A 76 10.10 5.57 -7.30
N SER A 77 10.19 4.26 -7.45
CA SER A 77 10.03 3.57 -8.73
C SER A 77 8.81 2.66 -8.68
N GLY A 78 8.24 2.40 -9.84
CA GLY A 78 7.10 1.50 -9.98
C GLY A 78 6.89 1.09 -11.43
N PRO A 79 5.84 0.31 -11.72
CA PRO A 79 5.54 -0.11 -13.07
C PRO A 79 5.15 1.10 -13.93
N GLY A 80 5.65 1.10 -15.17
CA GLY A 80 5.23 2.03 -16.20
C GLY A 80 3.98 1.54 -16.94
N ASP A 81 3.47 2.39 -17.82
CA ASP A 81 2.35 2.02 -18.70
C ASP A 81 2.76 0.95 -19.73
N THR A 82 4.04 0.90 -20.09
CA THR A 82 4.62 -0.10 -20.97
C THR A 82 5.19 -1.26 -20.14
N ALA A 83 4.83 -2.48 -20.49
CA ALA A 83 5.28 -3.66 -19.77
C ALA A 83 6.82 -3.77 -19.80
N GLY A 84 7.42 -3.78 -18.61
CA GLY A 84 8.85 -4.05 -18.41
C GLY A 84 9.73 -2.84 -18.16
N GLU A 85 9.28 -1.61 -18.39
CA GLU A 85 10.08 -0.42 -18.09
C GLU A 85 9.62 0.23 -16.77
N PRO A 86 10.53 0.46 -15.81
CA PRO A 86 10.17 1.18 -14.59
C PRO A 86 9.93 2.67 -14.89
N VAL A 87 8.96 3.25 -14.22
CA VAL A 87 8.76 4.69 -14.17
C VAL A 87 9.17 5.21 -12.79
N TYR A 88 9.82 6.35 -12.78
CA TYR A 88 10.18 7.05 -11.55
C TYR A 88 9.13 8.09 -11.23
N TYR A 89 8.75 8.16 -9.96
CA TYR A 89 7.71 9.04 -9.44
C TYR A 89 8.27 9.94 -8.35
N LEU A 90 8.01 11.23 -8.46
CA LEU A 90 8.26 12.20 -7.41
C LEU A 90 6.96 12.41 -6.64
N LEU A 91 6.91 11.92 -5.41
CA LEU A 91 5.72 11.89 -4.59
C LEU A 91 5.84 12.87 -3.43
N ARG A 92 4.73 13.44 -3.02
CA ARG A 92 4.66 14.16 -1.75
C ARG A 92 5.01 13.23 -0.60
N ARG A 93 5.82 13.72 0.33
CA ARG A 93 6.18 12.96 1.54
C ARG A 93 4.97 12.69 2.41
N GLU A 94 4.05 13.65 2.51
CA GLU A 94 2.80 13.49 3.23
C GLU A 94 1.86 12.52 2.50
N ALA A 95 1.47 11.45 3.19
CA ALA A 95 0.46 10.53 2.70
C ALA A 95 -0.95 11.10 2.93
N LEU A 96 -1.80 11.00 1.92
CA LEU A 96 -3.23 11.31 2.09
C LEU A 96 -3.92 10.25 2.95
N ILE A 97 -3.58 8.99 2.69
CA ILE A 97 -4.09 7.79 3.38
C ILE A 97 -2.93 6.87 3.70
N THR A 98 -3.04 6.19 4.82
CA THR A 98 -2.15 5.13 5.28
C THR A 98 -2.94 3.87 5.60
N GLY A 99 -2.26 2.75 5.82
CA GLY A 99 -2.92 1.49 6.21
C GLY A 99 -3.74 1.57 7.51
N ARG A 100 -3.46 2.55 8.38
CA ARG A 100 -4.22 2.78 9.63
C ARG A 100 -5.61 3.37 9.38
N ASP A 101 -5.78 4.02 8.25
CA ASP A 101 -7.00 4.70 7.84
C ASP A 101 -8.01 3.73 7.22
N LEU A 102 -7.55 2.51 6.88
CA LEU A 102 -8.38 1.47 6.31
C LEU A 102 -9.28 0.83 7.35
N LYS A 103 -10.57 0.76 7.03
CA LYS A 103 -11.58 -0.01 7.78
C LYS A 103 -11.69 -1.44 7.24
N SER A 104 -11.66 -1.60 5.93
CA SER A 104 -11.73 -2.90 5.26
C SER A 104 -11.08 -2.86 3.88
N ALA A 105 -10.65 -4.03 3.41
CA ALA A 105 -10.20 -4.23 2.04
C ALA A 105 -10.68 -5.60 1.55
N ARG A 106 -11.09 -5.71 0.27
CA ARG A 106 -11.57 -6.95 -0.35
C ARG A 106 -11.19 -6.99 -1.82
N VAL A 107 -10.85 -8.16 -2.31
CA VAL A 107 -10.74 -8.37 -3.75
C VAL A 107 -12.12 -8.30 -4.38
N GLY A 108 -12.20 -7.72 -5.53
CA GLY A 108 -13.36 -7.69 -6.41
C GLY A 108 -12.91 -7.83 -7.86
N VAL A 109 -13.83 -7.71 -8.77
CA VAL A 109 -13.57 -7.61 -10.21
C VAL A 109 -14.20 -6.34 -10.74
N ASP A 110 -13.60 -5.77 -11.75
CA ASP A 110 -14.15 -4.62 -12.45
C ASP A 110 -15.11 -5.07 -13.58
N GLU A 111 -15.64 -4.12 -14.33
CA GLU A 111 -16.57 -4.37 -15.45
C GLU A 111 -15.96 -5.18 -16.59
N ASN A 112 -14.62 -5.24 -16.69
CA ASN A 112 -13.86 -6.01 -17.65
C ASN A 112 -13.36 -7.35 -17.08
N ASN A 113 -13.92 -7.77 -15.93
CA ASN A 113 -13.52 -8.97 -15.19
C ASN A 113 -12.04 -8.99 -14.76
N GLN A 114 -11.42 -7.79 -14.60
CA GLN A 114 -10.06 -7.65 -14.11
C GLN A 114 -10.06 -7.53 -12.57
N PRO A 115 -9.07 -8.14 -11.89
CA PRO A 115 -8.96 -8.04 -10.44
C PRO A 115 -8.81 -6.58 -9.99
N GLN A 116 -9.58 -6.21 -8.97
CA GLN A 116 -9.48 -4.92 -8.29
C GLN A 116 -9.54 -5.12 -6.78
N ILE A 117 -9.12 -4.11 -6.03
CA ILE A 117 -9.24 -4.11 -4.58
C ILE A 117 -10.20 -3.00 -4.17
N ASN A 118 -11.31 -3.41 -3.58
CA ASN A 118 -12.24 -2.49 -2.97
C ASN A 118 -11.83 -2.24 -1.52
N PHE A 119 -11.75 -0.99 -1.10
CA PHE A 119 -11.40 -0.64 0.26
C PHE A 119 -12.31 0.45 0.81
N ALA A 120 -12.55 0.39 2.11
CA ALA A 120 -13.28 1.41 2.84
C ALA A 120 -12.37 2.09 3.86
N LEU A 121 -12.56 3.39 4.07
CA LEU A 121 -11.84 4.21 5.02
C LEU A 121 -12.65 4.40 6.31
N ASN A 122 -11.96 4.73 7.40
CA ASN A 122 -12.61 5.24 8.60
C ASN A 122 -13.19 6.65 8.34
N ALA A 123 -14.11 7.13 9.19
CA ALA A 123 -14.84 8.39 8.95
C ALA A 123 -13.89 9.59 8.77
N THR A 124 -12.93 9.74 9.67
CA THR A 124 -11.96 10.87 9.64
C THR A 124 -11.14 10.88 8.36
N ALA A 125 -10.65 9.71 7.95
CA ALA A 125 -9.87 9.57 6.72
C ALA A 125 -10.72 9.79 5.47
N THR A 126 -12.00 9.37 5.49
CA THR A 126 -12.95 9.62 4.40
C THR A 126 -13.10 11.09 4.11
N ASP A 127 -13.32 11.92 5.13
CA ASP A 127 -13.49 13.36 4.96
C ASP A 127 -12.21 14.05 4.45
N LYS A 128 -11.04 13.67 5.00
CA LYS A 128 -9.74 14.15 4.52
C LYS A 128 -9.54 13.76 3.06
N PHE A 129 -9.75 12.51 2.73
CA PHE A 129 -9.51 11.95 1.40
C PHE A 129 -10.43 12.56 0.34
N ALA A 130 -11.72 12.71 0.67
CA ALA A 130 -12.69 13.35 -0.19
C ALA A 130 -12.33 14.81 -0.51
N ARG A 131 -11.88 15.56 0.49
CA ARG A 131 -11.45 16.95 0.32
C ARG A 131 -10.20 17.05 -0.56
N GLU A 132 -9.18 16.24 -0.26
CA GLU A 132 -7.91 16.29 -0.98
C GLU A 132 -8.02 15.77 -2.41
N THR A 133 -8.77 14.68 -2.65
CA THR A 133 -9.00 14.19 -4.02
C THR A 133 -9.85 15.15 -4.83
N GLY A 134 -10.85 15.79 -4.22
CA GLY A 134 -11.67 16.82 -4.88
C GLY A 134 -10.86 18.05 -5.33
N ARG A 135 -9.77 18.40 -4.63
CA ARG A 135 -8.86 19.50 -5.00
C ARG A 135 -7.81 19.12 -6.03
N ASN A 136 -7.60 17.81 -6.24
CA ASN A 136 -6.54 17.25 -7.07
C ASN A 136 -7.08 16.38 -8.22
N ILE A 137 -8.30 16.68 -8.71
CA ILE A 137 -8.86 16.01 -9.89
C ILE A 137 -7.93 16.26 -11.09
N GLY A 138 -7.70 15.22 -11.89
CA GLY A 138 -6.77 15.22 -13.02
C GLY A 138 -5.31 14.91 -12.67
N ARG A 139 -4.96 14.87 -11.37
CA ARG A 139 -3.61 14.47 -10.91
C ARG A 139 -3.57 12.97 -10.64
N GLN A 140 -2.35 12.41 -10.65
CA GLN A 140 -2.15 11.00 -10.30
C GLN A 140 -2.03 10.83 -8.79
N LEU A 141 -2.57 9.70 -8.31
CA LEU A 141 -2.51 9.25 -6.93
C LEU A 141 -1.73 7.94 -6.87
N ALA A 142 -0.49 8.00 -6.42
CA ALA A 142 0.34 6.81 -6.28
C ALA A 142 -0.11 5.95 -5.10
N ILE A 143 -0.24 4.66 -5.34
CA ILE A 143 -0.52 3.64 -4.35
C ILE A 143 0.79 2.92 -4.07
N LEU A 144 1.35 3.17 -2.88
CA LEU A 144 2.60 2.57 -2.43
C LEU A 144 2.32 1.42 -1.47
N LEU A 145 3.06 0.36 -1.66
CA LEU A 145 3.14 -0.76 -0.73
C LEU A 145 4.61 -1.07 -0.45
N ASP A 146 4.99 -1.04 0.82
CA ASP A 146 6.37 -1.30 1.28
C ASP A 146 7.45 -0.52 0.51
N GLY A 147 7.16 0.74 0.16
CA GLY A 147 8.11 1.62 -0.53
C GLY A 147 8.19 1.43 -2.05
N THR A 148 7.32 0.62 -2.63
CA THR A 148 7.21 0.44 -4.08
C THR A 148 5.88 0.99 -4.58
N VAL A 149 5.88 1.72 -5.69
CA VAL A 149 4.64 2.15 -6.35
C VAL A 149 4.01 0.96 -7.06
N TYR A 150 2.80 0.64 -6.69
CA TYR A 150 2.01 -0.44 -7.31
C TYR A 150 1.24 0.04 -8.52
N SER A 151 0.66 1.22 -8.41
CA SER A 151 -0.04 1.91 -9.50
C SER A 151 -0.18 3.39 -9.18
N ALA A 152 -0.41 4.23 -10.19
CA ALA A 152 -0.60 5.65 -10.04
C ALA A 152 -1.78 6.15 -10.89
N PRO A 153 -3.03 5.74 -10.58
CA PRO A 153 -4.21 6.14 -11.34
C PRO A 153 -4.45 7.64 -11.26
N VAL A 154 -5.10 8.18 -12.30
CA VAL A 154 -5.59 9.55 -12.30
C VAL A 154 -6.85 9.68 -11.45
N ILE A 155 -6.90 10.70 -10.60
CA ILE A 155 -8.09 11.07 -9.82
C ILE A 155 -9.13 11.64 -10.78
N GLN A 156 -10.18 10.86 -11.08
CA GLN A 156 -11.23 11.27 -12.01
C GLN A 156 -12.33 12.09 -11.32
N SER A 157 -12.55 11.84 -10.03
CA SER A 157 -13.59 12.51 -9.24
C SER A 157 -13.20 12.54 -7.77
N LYS A 158 -13.97 13.28 -6.98
CA LYS A 158 -13.89 13.26 -5.52
C LYS A 158 -14.17 11.83 -5.02
N LEU A 159 -13.21 11.25 -4.30
CA LEU A 159 -13.32 9.91 -3.74
C LEU A 159 -13.95 9.95 -2.34
N GLY A 160 -14.73 8.92 -2.00
CA GLY A 160 -15.52 8.88 -0.76
C GLY A 160 -15.12 7.74 0.19
N SER A 161 -16.13 7.13 0.84
CA SER A 161 -15.94 6.04 1.79
C SER A 161 -15.53 4.73 1.12
N ASP A 162 -16.11 4.46 -0.03
CA ASP A 162 -15.91 3.23 -0.79
C ASP A 162 -15.06 3.53 -2.02
N ASN A 163 -13.89 2.95 -2.04
CA ASN A 163 -12.89 3.22 -3.06
C ASN A 163 -12.40 1.92 -3.67
N ARG A 164 -11.84 2.02 -4.88
CA ARG A 164 -11.25 0.88 -5.59
C ARG A 164 -9.84 1.20 -6.07
N ILE A 165 -8.97 0.22 -5.95
CA ILE A 165 -7.65 0.21 -6.55
C ILE A 165 -7.75 -0.67 -7.78
N THR A 166 -7.54 -0.10 -8.95
CA THR A 166 -7.40 -0.80 -10.21
C THR A 166 -5.94 -0.79 -10.63
N GLY A 167 -5.50 -1.85 -11.28
CA GLY A 167 -4.12 -1.99 -11.75
C GLY A 167 -3.96 -3.29 -12.52
N ARG A 168 -2.77 -3.54 -13.02
CA ARG A 168 -2.44 -4.82 -13.68
C ARG A 168 -2.12 -5.88 -12.64
N PHE A 169 -3.14 -6.31 -11.88
CA PHE A 169 -3.00 -7.36 -10.88
C PHE A 169 -3.39 -8.70 -11.49
N THR A 170 -2.63 -9.74 -11.16
CA THR A 170 -3.16 -11.10 -11.21
C THR A 170 -4.12 -11.30 -10.03
N THR A 171 -5.01 -12.29 -10.12
CA THR A 171 -5.92 -12.63 -9.02
C THR A 171 -5.14 -12.95 -7.74
N ALA A 172 -3.99 -13.64 -7.85
CA ALA A 172 -3.13 -13.99 -6.72
C ALA A 172 -2.54 -12.75 -6.04
N GLU A 173 -2.02 -11.79 -6.82
CA GLU A 173 -1.47 -10.53 -6.30
C GLU A 173 -2.55 -9.67 -5.63
N ALA A 174 -3.74 -9.59 -6.22
CA ALA A 174 -4.87 -8.87 -5.63
C ALA A 174 -5.32 -9.51 -4.31
N ASP A 175 -5.33 -10.84 -4.21
CA ASP A 175 -5.68 -11.56 -2.98
C ASP A 175 -4.62 -11.35 -1.89
N GLU A 176 -3.35 -11.45 -2.22
CA GLU A 176 -2.24 -11.17 -1.30
C GLU A 176 -2.30 -9.72 -0.80
N LEU A 177 -2.43 -8.74 -1.70
CA LEU A 177 -2.55 -7.34 -1.34
C LEU A 177 -3.78 -7.07 -0.46
N SER A 178 -4.92 -7.68 -0.75
CA SER A 178 -6.12 -7.57 0.08
C SER A 178 -5.90 -8.11 1.50
N LYS A 179 -5.22 -9.25 1.65
CA LYS A 179 -4.87 -9.84 2.96
C LYS A 179 -3.92 -8.93 3.73
N ILE A 180 -2.92 -8.37 3.06
CA ILE A 180 -1.96 -7.43 3.62
C ILE A 180 -2.69 -6.16 4.11
N LEU A 181 -3.58 -5.60 3.30
CA LEU A 181 -4.36 -4.42 3.64
C LEU A 181 -5.32 -4.67 4.81
N LYS A 182 -5.97 -5.85 4.86
CA LYS A 182 -6.83 -6.25 5.99
C LYS A 182 -6.06 -6.38 7.31
N ALA A 183 -4.84 -6.88 7.24
CA ALA A 183 -4.00 -7.05 8.42
C ALA A 183 -3.56 -5.71 9.02
N GLY A 184 -3.60 -4.64 8.23
CA GLY A 184 -3.18 -3.29 8.63
C GLY A 184 -1.66 -3.16 8.78
N ALA A 185 -1.19 -1.93 8.92
CA ALA A 185 0.23 -1.65 9.16
C ALA A 185 0.65 -2.12 10.55
N LEU A 186 1.81 -2.77 10.64
CA LEU A 186 2.43 -3.03 11.96
C LEU A 186 2.88 -1.70 12.59
N PRO A 187 2.70 -1.54 13.90
CA PRO A 187 3.17 -0.34 14.60
C PRO A 187 4.70 -0.27 14.69
N ALA A 188 5.40 -1.37 14.40
CA ALA A 188 6.87 -1.46 14.44
C ALA A 188 7.38 -2.49 13.41
N THR A 189 8.61 -2.30 12.96
CA THR A 189 9.31 -3.26 12.10
C THR A 189 9.79 -4.44 12.95
N LEU A 190 9.41 -5.65 12.60
CA LEU A 190 9.97 -6.86 13.22
C LEU A 190 11.35 -7.14 12.61
N ARG A 191 12.35 -7.29 13.46
CA ARG A 191 13.72 -7.67 13.10
C ARG A 191 13.92 -9.17 13.29
#